data_dcaf63cbeb2c68453bc270d67b017276
#
_entry.id   dcaf63cbeb2c68453bc270d67b017276
#
_cell.length_a   1.000
_cell.length_b   1.000
_cell.length_c   1.000
_cell.angle_alpha   90.00
_cell.angle_beta   90.00
_cell.angle_gamma   90.00
#
_symmetry.space_group_name_H-M   'P 1'
#
loop_
_entity.id
_entity.type
_entity.pdbx_description
1 polymer ?
#
loop_
_entity_poly.entity_id
_entity_poly.type
_entity_poly.pdbx_seq_one_letter_code
_entity_poly.pdbx_strand_id
1 'polypeptide(L)'
;ENHINKLTALYGSGPAYYIFFNSIIKKSFEQMGFKKKESDSYTLSLMLDSSELLGINDSQSLLKAIASKGGTTEAALSQLKKDKVDLSVRRAVQQAYKKSKKILSK
;
A
#
# COMPACT_ATOMS: atom_id res chain seq x y z
N GLU A 1 9.60 -20.45 -14.78
CA GLU A 1 10.55 -19.36 -15.01
C GLU A 1 9.88 -18.00 -14.96
N ASN A 2 8.82 -17.81 -15.74
CA ASN A 2 7.99 -16.61 -15.63
C ASN A 2 7.44 -16.43 -14.23
N HIS A 3 7.12 -17.52 -13.56
CA HIS A 3 6.62 -17.51 -12.19
C HIS A 3 7.64 -16.95 -11.21
N ILE A 4 8.91 -17.31 -11.37
CA ILE A 4 9.98 -16.82 -10.51
C ILE A 4 10.13 -15.31 -10.66
N ASN A 5 10.11 -14.79 -11.89
CA ASN A 5 10.21 -13.37 -12.14
C ASN A 5 9.01 -12.61 -11.58
N LYS A 6 7.82 -13.18 -11.69
CA LYS A 6 6.61 -12.59 -11.13
C LYS A 6 6.65 -12.55 -9.61
N LEU A 7 7.08 -13.64 -8.98
CA LEU A 7 7.22 -13.70 -7.53
C LEU A 7 8.28 -12.73 -7.02
N THR A 8 9.38 -12.56 -7.76
CA THR A 8 10.40 -11.58 -7.40
C THR A 8 9.83 -10.16 -7.40
N ALA A 9 9.05 -9.82 -8.42
CA ALA A 9 8.42 -8.50 -8.51
C ALA A 9 7.34 -8.28 -7.46
N LEU A 10 6.56 -9.31 -7.16
CA LEU A 10 5.41 -9.18 -6.25
C LEU A 10 5.78 -9.49 -4.81
N TYR A 11 6.48 -10.58 -4.56
CA TYR A 11 6.78 -11.03 -3.21
C TYR A 11 8.13 -10.53 -2.71
N GLY A 12 9.17 -10.63 -3.53
CA GLY A 12 10.50 -10.16 -3.15
C GLY A 12 10.55 -8.65 -2.93
N SER A 13 9.89 -7.90 -3.80
CA SER A 13 9.78 -6.44 -3.69
C SER A 13 8.57 -5.99 -2.88
N GLY A 14 7.66 -6.91 -2.58
CA GLY A 14 6.39 -6.60 -1.92
C GLY A 14 6.51 -5.81 -0.63
N PRO A 15 7.41 -6.20 0.30
CA PRO A 15 7.58 -5.43 1.54
C PRO A 15 7.88 -3.95 1.28
N ALA A 16 8.66 -3.66 0.23
CA ALA A 16 9.00 -2.27 -0.10
C ALA A 16 7.78 -1.45 -0.48
N TYR A 17 6.79 -2.05 -1.16
CA TYR A 17 5.57 -1.34 -1.53
C TYR A 17 4.79 -0.90 -0.29
N TYR A 18 4.62 -1.80 0.67
CA TYR A 18 3.90 -1.50 1.91
C TYR A 18 4.66 -0.52 2.79
N ILE A 19 5.98 -0.68 2.88
CA ILE A 19 6.83 0.23 3.67
C ILE A 19 6.82 1.64 3.05
N PHE A 20 6.89 1.71 1.73
CA PHE A 20 6.80 3.00 1.03
C PHE A 20 5.47 3.69 1.31
N PHE A 21 4.37 2.96 1.22
CA PHE A 21 3.04 3.50 1.51
C PHE A 21 2.95 3.96 2.97
N ASN A 22 3.49 3.17 3.88
CA ASN A 22 3.55 3.52 5.31
C ASN A 22 4.29 4.83 5.52
N SER A 23 5.39 5.05 4.79
CA SER A 23 6.16 6.30 4.92
C SER A 23 5.35 7.52 4.47
N ILE A 24 4.48 7.36 3.49
CA ILE A 24 3.60 8.44 3.01
C ILE A 24 2.57 8.78 4.09
N ILE A 25 1.93 7.77 4.68
CA ILE A 25 0.94 7.97 5.74
C ILE A 25 1.60 8.62 6.96
N LYS A 26 2.78 8.16 7.34
CA LYS A 26 3.54 8.73 8.44
C LYS A 26 3.82 10.22 8.20
N LYS A 27 4.23 10.58 7.01
CA LYS A 27 4.47 11.97 6.65
C LYS A 27 3.21 12.81 6.77
N SER A 28 2.05 12.22 6.45
CA SER A 28 0.77 12.91 6.60
C SER A 28 0.48 13.22 8.07
N PHE A 29 0.77 12.29 8.99
CA PHE A 29 0.66 12.56 10.41
C PHE A 29 1.54 13.75 10.83
N GLU A 30 2.80 13.73 10.39
CA GLU A 30 3.75 14.80 10.72
C GLU A 30 3.29 16.15 10.19
N GLN A 31 2.78 16.19 8.97
CA GLN A 31 2.28 17.41 8.35
C GLN A 31 1.05 17.97 9.06
N MET A 32 0.28 17.11 9.73
CA MET A 32 -0.88 17.54 10.51
C MET A 32 -0.53 17.89 11.95
N GLY A 33 0.76 17.92 12.30
CA GLY A 33 1.23 18.42 13.59
C GLY A 33 1.60 17.38 14.62
N PHE A 34 1.54 16.09 14.25
CA PHE A 34 1.96 15.04 15.19
C PHE A 34 3.48 14.94 15.25
N LYS A 35 4.00 14.66 16.43
CA LYS A 35 5.45 14.48 16.62
C LYS A 35 5.90 13.21 15.89
N LYS A 36 7.19 13.18 15.55
CA LYS A 36 7.77 12.05 14.82
C LYS A 36 7.50 10.72 15.52
N LYS A 37 7.69 10.68 16.83
CA LYS A 37 7.50 9.46 17.62
C LYS A 37 6.06 8.98 17.61
N GLU A 38 5.11 9.91 17.71
CA GLU A 38 3.69 9.61 17.61
C GLU A 38 3.32 9.10 16.23
N SER A 39 3.84 9.75 15.19
CA SER A 39 3.58 9.38 13.81
C SER A 39 4.09 7.98 13.51
N ASP A 40 5.28 7.63 13.98
CA ASP A 40 5.82 6.28 13.86
C ASP A 40 4.89 5.24 14.51
N SER A 41 4.46 5.53 15.72
CA SER A 41 3.62 4.61 16.50
C SER A 41 2.25 4.42 15.86
N TYR A 42 1.60 5.51 15.45
CA TYR A 42 0.26 5.46 14.86
C TYR A 42 0.26 4.75 13.51
N THR A 43 1.23 5.04 12.65
CA THR A 43 1.30 4.40 11.34
C THR A 43 1.59 2.91 11.44
N LEU A 44 2.45 2.51 12.37
CA LEU A 44 2.71 1.09 12.59
C LEU A 44 1.46 0.38 13.09
N SER A 45 0.75 0.99 14.03
CA SER A 45 -0.50 0.45 14.56
C SER A 45 -1.55 0.28 13.46
N LEU A 46 -1.68 1.28 12.58
CA LEU A 46 -2.60 1.20 11.44
C LEU A 46 -2.27 0.04 10.52
N MET A 47 -0.99 -0.18 10.25
CA MET A 47 -0.56 -1.26 9.37
C MET A 47 -0.86 -2.62 9.99
N LEU A 48 -0.57 -2.79 11.27
CA LEU A 48 -0.84 -4.03 11.99
C LEU A 48 -2.34 -4.32 12.04
N ASP A 49 -3.14 -3.32 12.38
CA ASP A 49 -4.59 -3.46 12.46
C ASP A 49 -5.18 -3.80 11.09
N SER A 50 -4.70 -3.15 10.05
CA SER A 50 -5.16 -3.38 8.67
C SER A 50 -4.84 -4.80 8.21
N SER A 51 -3.64 -5.29 8.54
CA SER A 51 -3.26 -6.66 8.16
C SER A 51 -4.13 -7.69 8.89
N GLU A 52 -4.48 -7.43 10.14
CA GLU A 52 -5.37 -8.28 10.92
C GLU A 52 -6.77 -8.35 10.28
N LEU A 53 -7.31 -7.20 9.91
CA LEU A 53 -8.60 -7.13 9.23
C LEU A 53 -8.59 -7.92 7.91
N LEU A 54 -7.53 -7.81 7.13
CA LEU A 54 -7.39 -8.53 5.87
C LEU A 54 -7.31 -10.05 6.07
N GLY A 55 -6.90 -10.50 7.25
CA GLY A 55 -6.90 -11.91 7.60
C GLY A 55 -8.30 -12.46 7.86
N ILE A 56 -9.29 -11.58 8.08
CA ILE A 56 -10.65 -11.98 8.42
C ILE A 56 -11.61 -11.81 7.25
N ASN A 57 -11.38 -10.82 6.40
CA ASN A 57 -12.31 -10.49 5.32
C ASN A 57 -11.55 -9.98 4.10
N ASP A 58 -12.21 -9.92 2.95
CA ASP A 58 -11.58 -9.43 1.72
C ASP A 58 -11.51 -7.90 1.70
N SER A 59 -10.59 -7.39 0.87
CA SER A 59 -10.31 -5.96 0.81
C SER A 59 -11.50 -5.11 0.36
N GLN A 60 -12.29 -5.59 -0.59
CA GLN A 60 -13.45 -4.84 -1.09
C GLN A 60 -14.52 -4.69 -0.03
N SER A 61 -14.82 -5.76 0.69
CA SER A 61 -15.80 -5.72 1.77
C SER A 61 -15.34 -4.80 2.90
N LEU A 62 -14.05 -4.84 3.24
CA LEU A 62 -13.47 -4.00 4.29
C LEU A 62 -13.53 -2.53 3.89
N LEU A 63 -13.14 -2.19 2.67
CA LEU A 63 -13.17 -0.82 2.19
C LEU A 63 -14.60 -0.27 2.19
N LYS A 64 -15.56 -1.08 1.76
CA LYS A 64 -16.97 -0.69 1.75
C LYS A 64 -17.49 -0.43 3.17
N ALA A 65 -17.16 -1.31 4.11
CA ALA A 65 -17.60 -1.17 5.49
C ALA A 65 -17.01 0.08 6.15
N ILE A 66 -15.73 0.33 5.93
CA ILE A 66 -15.05 1.51 6.50
C ILE A 66 -15.60 2.79 5.87
N ALA A 67 -15.75 2.81 4.55
CA ALA A 67 -16.21 3.98 3.82
C ALA A 67 -17.65 4.34 4.14
N SER A 68 -18.50 3.36 4.46
CA SER A 68 -19.92 3.62 4.75
C SER A 68 -20.15 4.31 6.10
N LYS A 69 -19.15 4.31 6.98
CA LYS A 69 -19.28 4.87 8.33
C LYS A 69 -19.00 6.36 8.42
N GLY A 70 -18.54 6.99 7.35
CA GLY A 70 -18.28 8.43 7.35
C GLY A 70 -17.71 8.92 6.04
N GLY A 71 -17.95 10.18 5.73
CA GLY A 71 -17.54 10.80 4.47
C GLY A 71 -16.03 10.98 4.33
N THR A 72 -15.27 10.93 5.41
CA THR A 72 -13.82 11.15 5.38
C THR A 72 -13.07 10.07 4.58
N THR A 73 -13.39 8.82 4.83
CA THR A 73 -12.77 7.71 4.10
C THR A 73 -13.16 7.73 2.63
N GLU A 74 -14.43 7.97 2.35
CA GLU A 74 -14.92 8.06 0.97
C GLU A 74 -14.24 9.19 0.22
N ALA A 75 -14.06 10.36 0.85
CA ALA A 75 -13.36 11.48 0.25
C ALA A 75 -11.91 11.12 -0.09
N ALA A 76 -11.22 10.44 0.82
CA ALA A 76 -9.83 10.02 0.60
C ALA A 76 -9.73 9.00 -0.54
N LEU A 77 -10.60 7.98 -0.55
CA LEU A 77 -10.59 6.97 -1.60
C LEU A 77 -10.93 7.55 -2.97
N SER A 78 -11.85 8.51 -3.02
CA SER A 78 -12.19 9.21 -4.26
C SER A 78 -10.98 9.96 -4.82
N GLN A 79 -10.21 10.62 -3.96
CA GLN A 79 -9.00 11.32 -4.39
C GLN A 79 -7.96 10.35 -4.93
N LEU A 80 -7.75 9.22 -4.26
CA LEU A 80 -6.80 8.20 -4.71
C LEU A 80 -7.19 7.63 -6.08
N LYS A 81 -8.49 7.40 -6.29
CA LYS A 81 -8.99 6.92 -7.59
C LYS A 81 -8.82 7.98 -8.68
N LYS A 82 -9.11 9.22 -8.37
CA LYS A 82 -8.95 10.35 -9.30
C LYS A 82 -7.49 10.48 -9.73
N ASP A 83 -6.57 10.32 -8.81
CA ASP A 83 -5.13 10.40 -9.09
C ASP A 83 -4.55 9.11 -9.65
N LYS A 84 -5.39 8.09 -9.86
CA LYS A 84 -5.01 6.82 -10.49
C LYS A 84 -3.86 6.13 -9.77
N VAL A 85 -3.93 6.13 -8.43
CA VAL A 85 -2.89 5.51 -7.59
C VAL A 85 -2.80 4.00 -7.85
N ASP A 86 -3.94 3.34 -8.09
CA ASP A 86 -3.96 1.92 -8.42
C ASP A 86 -3.16 1.61 -9.70
N LEU A 87 -3.30 2.45 -10.72
CA LEU A 87 -2.55 2.30 -11.96
C LEU A 87 -1.06 2.55 -11.73
N SER A 88 -0.74 3.56 -10.93
CA SER A 88 0.65 3.88 -10.59
C SER A 88 1.33 2.71 -9.89
N VAL A 89 0.65 2.09 -8.94
CA VAL A 89 1.20 0.92 -8.21
C VAL A 89 1.38 -0.26 -9.15
N ARG A 90 0.40 -0.55 -10.01
CA ARG A 90 0.52 -1.65 -10.98
C ARG A 90 1.67 -1.43 -11.96
N ARG A 91 1.90 -0.20 -12.37
CA ARG A 91 3.03 0.16 -13.24
C ARG A 91 4.36 -0.07 -12.53
N ALA A 92 4.44 0.27 -11.26
CA ALA A 92 5.65 0.03 -10.47
C ALA A 92 5.97 -1.47 -10.38
N VAL A 93 4.96 -2.29 -10.14
CA VAL A 93 5.12 -3.75 -10.12
C VAL A 93 5.61 -4.27 -11.48
N GLN A 94 5.08 -3.73 -12.57
CA GLN A 94 5.52 -4.10 -13.91
C GLN A 94 6.98 -3.75 -14.15
N GLN A 95 7.43 -2.60 -13.65
CA GLN A 95 8.84 -2.23 -13.76
C GLN A 95 9.74 -3.19 -12.99
N ALA A 96 9.32 -3.60 -11.80
CA ALA A 96 10.05 -4.60 -11.02
C ALA A 96 10.12 -5.93 -11.76
N TYR A 97 9.04 -6.33 -12.38
CA TYR A 97 8.98 -7.56 -13.16
C TYR A 97 9.93 -7.51 -14.35
N LYS A 98 9.92 -6.42 -15.11
CA LYS A 98 10.82 -6.22 -16.25
C LYS A 98 12.28 -6.29 -15.80
N LYS A 99 12.60 -5.63 -14.70
CA LYS A 99 13.97 -5.63 -14.16
C LYS A 99 14.38 -7.03 -13.72
N SER A 100 13.50 -7.77 -13.09
CA SER A 100 13.74 -9.14 -12.66
C SER A 100 14.08 -10.05 -13.85
N LYS A 101 13.31 -9.95 -14.93
CA LYS A 101 13.56 -10.70 -16.15
C LYS A 101 14.92 -10.37 -16.74
N LYS A 102 15.27 -9.09 -16.75
CA LYS A 102 16.53 -8.61 -17.30
C LYS A 102 17.73 -9.13 -16.50
N ILE A 103 17.62 -9.16 -15.18
CA ILE A 103 18.66 -9.66 -14.30
C ILE A 103 18.84 -11.17 -14.45
N LEU A 104 17.74 -11.91 -14.42
CA LEU A 104 17.78 -13.38 -14.43
C LEU A 104 18.08 -13.96 -15.80
N SER A 105 17.93 -13.19 -16.87
CA SER A 105 18.25 -13.65 -18.22
C SER A 105 19.72 -13.46 -18.60
N LYS A 106 20.49 -12.89 -17.71
CA LYS A 106 21.96 -12.77 -17.91
C LYS A 106 22.68 -14.00 -17.32
#